data_66dec89a08c5b6c7784476c12661b7f3
#
_entry.id   66dec89a08c5b6c7784476c12661b7f3
#
_cell.length_a   1.000
_cell.length_b   1.000
_cell.length_c   1.000
_cell.angle_alpha   90.00
_cell.angle_beta   90.00
_cell.angle_gamma   90.00
#
_symmetry.space_group_name_H-M   'P 1'
#
loop_
_entity.id
_entity.type
_entity.pdbx_description
1 polymer ?
#
loop_
_entity_poly.entity_id
_entity_poly.type
_entity_poly.pdbx_seq_one_letter_code
_entity_poly.pdbx_strand_id
1 'polypeptide(L)'
;MKKTTSILTLFIVLISCTSNTIYKKPDHLIGKERMIEIWTDIYIARGAKHIKTKDLRKNINYIPLVLKKHQIDSLQFSESNLYYTSKIDDYENIFLEVEKRLKEKQEIYNSKSDIDSIIEGAKETHRKDLKEIL
;
A
#
# COMPACT_ATOMS: atom_id res chain seq x y z
N MET A 1 -14.65 -8.06 55.62
CA MET A 1 -14.68 -6.68 55.06
C MET A 1 -13.49 -6.34 54.19
N LYS A 2 -12.22 -6.65 54.55
CA LYS A 2 -11.03 -6.32 53.69
C LYS A 2 -11.02 -7.05 52.34
N LYS A 3 -11.51 -8.31 52.25
CA LYS A 3 -11.52 -9.08 50.97
C LYS A 3 -12.57 -8.56 49.96
N THR A 4 -13.71 -8.10 50.43
CA THR A 4 -14.76 -7.54 49.59
C THR A 4 -14.36 -6.18 48.99
N THR A 5 -13.64 -5.35 49.76
CA THR A 5 -13.10 -4.07 49.30
C THR A 5 -12.04 -4.29 48.22
N SER A 6 -11.16 -5.31 48.36
CA SER A 6 -10.15 -5.63 47.39
C SER A 6 -10.73 -6.10 46.04
N ILE A 7 -11.81 -6.90 46.07
CA ILE A 7 -12.49 -7.35 44.83
C ILE A 7 -13.19 -6.20 44.14
N LEU A 8 -13.81 -5.29 44.89
CA LEU A 8 -14.46 -4.11 44.31
C LEU A 8 -13.48 -3.16 43.67
N THR A 9 -12.30 -2.97 44.27
CA THR A 9 -11.21 -2.14 43.68
C THR A 9 -10.65 -2.76 42.38
N LEU A 10 -10.50 -4.08 42.33
CA LEU A 10 -10.05 -4.79 41.14
C LEU A 10 -11.05 -4.64 39.97
N PHE A 11 -12.35 -4.66 40.28
CA PHE A 11 -13.41 -4.51 39.28
C PHE A 11 -13.46 -3.09 38.67
N ILE A 12 -13.16 -2.05 39.46
CA ILE A 12 -13.12 -0.66 38.99
C ILE A 12 -11.96 -0.42 38.05
N VAL A 13 -10.80 -1.08 38.25
CA VAL A 13 -9.61 -0.96 37.38
C VAL A 13 -9.87 -1.57 36.02
N LEU A 14 -10.70 -2.61 35.90
CA LEU A 14 -11.00 -3.28 34.61
C LEU A 14 -11.92 -2.47 33.69
N ILE A 15 -12.66 -1.48 34.22
CA ILE A 15 -13.58 -0.66 33.42
C ILE A 15 -12.88 0.56 32.81
N SER A 16 -11.62 0.85 33.20
CA SER A 16 -10.89 2.08 32.84
C SER A 16 -10.29 2.08 31.42
N CYS A 17 -10.44 1.03 30.61
CA CYS A 17 -9.80 0.91 29.30
C CYS A 17 -10.75 1.06 28.10
N THR A 18 -11.66 2.02 28.12
CA THR A 18 -12.40 2.41 26.90
C THR A 18 -12.00 3.84 26.48
N SER A 19 -10.76 4.02 26.04
CA SER A 19 -10.39 5.24 25.32
C SER A 19 -10.92 5.14 23.89
N ASN A 20 -12.17 5.46 23.69
CA ASN A 20 -12.75 5.70 22.37
C ASN A 20 -12.15 7.02 21.86
N THR A 21 -10.95 6.97 21.28
CA THR A 21 -10.32 8.14 20.66
C THR A 21 -11.10 8.44 19.37
N ILE A 22 -12.14 9.27 19.50
CA ILE A 22 -12.90 9.75 18.34
C ILE A 22 -12.01 10.76 17.62
N TYR A 23 -11.32 10.33 16.58
CA TYR A 23 -10.57 11.24 15.72
C TYR A 23 -11.54 12.12 14.94
N LYS A 24 -11.40 13.44 15.10
CA LYS A 24 -12.17 14.41 14.33
C LYS A 24 -11.85 14.26 12.85
N LYS A 25 -12.87 14.31 12.00
CA LYS A 25 -12.67 14.33 10.54
C LYS A 25 -11.82 15.55 10.15
N PRO A 26 -10.68 15.36 9.46
CA PRO A 26 -9.87 16.48 8.98
C PRO A 26 -10.63 17.35 7.97
N ASP A 27 -10.31 18.65 7.94
CA ASP A 27 -10.93 19.59 6.99
C ASP A 27 -10.59 19.23 5.52
N HIS A 28 -9.40 18.70 5.29
CA HIS A 28 -8.91 18.26 3.99
C HIS A 28 -8.80 16.73 3.89
N LEU A 29 -9.86 16.02 4.33
CA LEU A 29 -9.87 14.56 4.27
C LEU A 29 -9.74 14.07 2.82
N ILE A 30 -8.77 13.19 2.60
CA ILE A 30 -8.63 12.46 1.34
C ILE A 30 -9.76 11.44 1.23
N GLY A 31 -10.53 11.46 0.12
CA GLY A 31 -11.61 10.48 -0.10
C GLY A 31 -11.09 9.05 -0.18
N LYS A 32 -11.93 8.07 0.16
CA LYS A 32 -11.56 6.64 0.23
C LYS A 32 -10.92 6.14 -1.06
N GLU A 33 -11.52 6.43 -2.21
CA GLU A 33 -11.02 5.99 -3.52
C GLU A 33 -9.60 6.51 -3.76
N ARG A 34 -9.37 7.77 -3.47
CA ARG A 34 -8.04 8.38 -3.60
C ARG A 34 -7.04 7.83 -2.57
N MET A 35 -7.50 7.51 -1.34
CA MET A 35 -6.66 6.80 -0.35
C MET A 35 -6.22 5.43 -0.85
N ILE A 36 -7.11 4.69 -1.51
CA ILE A 36 -6.82 3.39 -2.12
C ILE A 36 -5.74 3.52 -3.20
N GLU A 37 -5.86 4.52 -4.09
CA GLU A 37 -4.85 4.79 -5.12
C GLU A 37 -3.48 5.13 -4.50
N ILE A 38 -3.46 6.01 -3.52
CA ILE A 38 -2.24 6.42 -2.84
C ILE A 38 -1.57 5.22 -2.15
N TRP A 39 -2.34 4.43 -1.41
CA TRP A 39 -1.81 3.25 -0.74
C TRP A 39 -1.29 2.21 -1.75
N THR A 40 -2.00 1.98 -2.85
CA THR A 40 -1.54 1.09 -3.93
C THR A 40 -0.17 1.53 -4.46
N ASP A 41 -0.01 2.82 -4.76
CA ASP A 41 1.26 3.38 -5.23
C ASP A 41 2.35 3.33 -4.15
N ILE A 42 2.02 3.54 -2.87
CA ILE A 42 2.96 3.41 -1.75
C ILE A 42 3.48 1.97 -1.63
N TYR A 43 2.61 0.96 -1.77
CA TYR A 43 3.05 -0.45 -1.72
C TYR A 43 3.98 -0.78 -2.87
N ILE A 44 3.67 -0.33 -4.09
CA ILE A 44 4.56 -0.49 -5.25
C ILE A 44 5.90 0.22 -5.02
N ALA A 45 5.87 1.45 -4.52
CA ALA A 45 7.06 2.24 -4.21
C ALA A 45 7.95 1.59 -3.13
N ARG A 46 7.34 0.97 -2.12
CA ARG A 46 8.05 0.20 -1.10
C ARG A 46 8.70 -1.05 -1.66
N GLY A 47 8.01 -1.79 -2.53
CA GLY A 47 8.57 -2.94 -3.25
C GLY A 47 9.77 -2.53 -4.12
N ALA A 48 9.68 -1.42 -4.83
CA ALA A 48 10.74 -0.90 -5.68
C ALA A 48 11.99 -0.42 -4.91
N LYS A 49 11.90 -0.15 -3.60
CA LYS A 49 13.00 0.34 -2.79
C LYS A 49 14.26 -0.53 -2.89
N HIS A 50 14.10 -1.85 -3.02
CA HIS A 50 15.19 -2.82 -3.01
C HIS A 50 15.72 -3.14 -4.42
N ILE A 51 15.06 -2.63 -5.47
CA ILE A 51 15.48 -2.83 -6.85
C ILE A 51 16.61 -1.86 -7.19
N LYS A 52 17.65 -2.37 -7.85
CA LYS A 52 18.74 -1.52 -8.39
C LYS A 52 18.20 -0.69 -9.55
N THR A 53 18.46 0.60 -9.51
CA THR A 53 18.26 1.48 -10.68
C THR A 53 19.28 1.21 -11.76
N LYS A 54 19.09 1.77 -12.96
CA LYS A 54 20.10 1.73 -14.05
C LYS A 54 21.45 2.28 -13.60
N ASP A 55 21.45 3.28 -12.70
CA ASP A 55 22.66 3.87 -12.12
C ASP A 55 23.17 3.11 -10.90
N LEU A 56 22.76 1.84 -10.71
CA LEU A 56 23.14 0.95 -9.61
C LEU A 56 22.79 1.44 -8.20
N ARG A 57 21.97 2.48 -8.06
CA ARG A 57 21.49 2.95 -6.75
C ARG A 57 20.43 2.02 -6.18
N LYS A 58 20.47 1.82 -4.86
CA LYS A 58 19.51 1.04 -4.08
C LYS A 58 18.94 1.87 -2.93
N ASN A 59 17.94 1.35 -2.29
CA ASN A 59 17.31 1.92 -1.08
C ASN A 59 16.76 3.34 -1.28
N ILE A 60 16.23 3.62 -2.48
CA ILE A 60 15.62 4.91 -2.78
C ILE A 60 14.25 4.98 -2.10
N ASN A 61 14.00 6.09 -1.38
CA ASN A 61 12.69 6.37 -0.85
C ASN A 61 11.82 7.05 -1.92
N TYR A 62 10.89 6.30 -2.49
CA TYR A 62 9.98 6.80 -3.53
C TYR A 62 8.69 7.42 -2.97
N ILE A 63 8.43 7.35 -1.65
CA ILE A 63 7.20 7.85 -1.04
C ILE A 63 6.97 9.35 -1.33
N PRO A 64 7.98 10.24 -1.24
CA PRO A 64 7.78 11.65 -1.59
C PRO A 64 7.31 11.85 -3.05
N LEU A 65 7.76 10.99 -3.97
CA LEU A 65 7.32 11.04 -5.37
C LEU A 65 5.86 10.59 -5.51
N VAL A 66 5.42 9.59 -4.75
CA VAL A 66 4.01 9.17 -4.70
C VAL A 66 3.14 10.31 -4.21
N LEU A 67 3.48 10.94 -3.09
CA LEU A 67 2.70 12.07 -2.55
C LEU A 67 2.63 13.23 -3.55
N LYS A 68 3.76 13.55 -4.20
CA LYS A 68 3.80 14.57 -5.26
C LYS A 68 2.92 14.21 -6.46
N LYS A 69 2.93 12.94 -6.92
CA LYS A 69 2.06 12.44 -8.00
C LYS A 69 0.58 12.70 -7.68
N HIS A 70 0.20 12.46 -6.43
CA HIS A 70 -1.17 12.67 -5.96
C HIS A 70 -1.47 14.09 -5.50
N GLN A 71 -0.52 15.04 -5.65
CA GLN A 71 -0.67 16.45 -5.28
C GLN A 71 -1.16 16.64 -3.84
N ILE A 72 -0.59 15.86 -2.92
CA ILE A 72 -0.85 15.93 -1.48
C ILE A 72 0.46 16.07 -0.72
N ASP A 73 0.40 16.65 0.46
CA ASP A 73 1.52 16.69 1.38
C ASP A 73 1.45 15.54 2.42
N SER A 74 2.52 15.39 3.18
CA SER A 74 2.63 14.33 4.18
C SER A 74 1.67 14.54 5.36
N LEU A 75 1.33 15.77 5.69
CA LEU A 75 0.43 16.08 6.79
C LEU A 75 -1.00 15.68 6.42
N GLN A 76 -1.50 16.11 5.25
CA GLN A 76 -2.82 15.75 4.76
C GLN A 76 -2.98 14.22 4.66
N PHE A 77 -1.95 13.53 4.16
CA PHE A 77 -1.95 12.06 4.10
C PHE A 77 -2.01 11.44 5.50
N SER A 78 -1.17 11.91 6.42
CA SER A 78 -1.10 11.40 7.80
C SER A 78 -2.41 11.59 8.56
N GLU A 79 -3.01 12.77 8.49
CA GLU A 79 -4.29 13.09 9.14
C GLU A 79 -5.43 12.25 8.57
N SER A 80 -5.49 12.10 7.24
CA SER A 80 -6.49 11.27 6.58
C SER A 80 -6.33 9.80 6.94
N ASN A 81 -5.09 9.29 6.96
CA ASN A 81 -4.82 7.92 7.38
C ASN A 81 -5.24 7.67 8.83
N LEU A 82 -4.89 8.60 9.74
CA LEU A 82 -5.27 8.51 11.15
C LEU A 82 -6.80 8.51 11.33
N TYR A 83 -7.51 9.31 10.55
CA TYR A 83 -8.97 9.31 10.56
C TYR A 83 -9.54 7.96 10.14
N TYR A 84 -9.04 7.35 9.05
CA TYR A 84 -9.51 6.05 8.60
C TYR A 84 -9.12 4.92 9.56
N THR A 85 -7.93 4.95 10.16
CA THR A 85 -7.55 3.95 11.19
C THR A 85 -8.46 3.96 12.41
N SER A 86 -9.14 5.09 12.71
CA SER A 86 -10.15 5.17 13.77
C SER A 86 -11.49 4.52 13.37
N LYS A 87 -11.69 4.18 12.11
CA LYS A 87 -12.89 3.56 11.54
C LYS A 87 -12.53 2.21 10.93
N ILE A 88 -12.57 1.19 11.76
CA ILE A 88 -12.07 -0.16 11.43
C ILE A 88 -12.65 -0.67 10.10
N ASP A 89 -13.97 -0.57 9.91
CA ASP A 89 -14.64 -1.06 8.70
C ASP A 89 -14.17 -0.31 7.42
N ASP A 90 -14.02 1.02 7.52
CA ASP A 90 -13.53 1.84 6.42
C ASP A 90 -12.07 1.51 6.08
N TYR A 91 -11.25 1.30 7.12
CA TYR A 91 -9.85 0.97 6.97
C TYR A 91 -9.66 -0.41 6.34
N GLU A 92 -10.39 -1.41 6.81
CA GLU A 92 -10.39 -2.76 6.24
C GLU A 92 -10.80 -2.74 4.77
N ASN A 93 -11.90 -2.08 4.42
CA ASN A 93 -12.36 -1.96 3.04
C ASN A 93 -11.33 -1.27 2.13
N ILE A 94 -10.64 -0.23 2.61
CA ILE A 94 -9.55 0.41 1.86
C ILE A 94 -8.46 -0.61 1.53
N PHE A 95 -8.00 -1.41 2.51
CA PHE A 95 -6.90 -2.34 2.29
C PHE A 95 -7.29 -3.59 1.49
N LEU A 96 -8.52 -4.07 1.59
CA LEU A 96 -9.04 -5.11 0.69
C LEU A 96 -9.01 -4.67 -0.78
N GLU A 97 -9.43 -3.43 -1.05
CA GLU A 97 -9.39 -2.90 -2.41
C GLU A 97 -7.95 -2.61 -2.88
N VAL A 98 -7.05 -2.16 -2.00
CA VAL A 98 -5.61 -2.03 -2.30
C VAL A 98 -5.02 -3.38 -2.70
N GLU A 99 -5.28 -4.44 -1.93
CA GLU A 99 -4.81 -5.79 -2.25
C GLU A 99 -5.30 -6.27 -3.61
N LYS A 100 -6.58 -6.09 -3.90
CA LYS A 100 -7.16 -6.43 -5.19
C LYS A 100 -6.46 -5.71 -6.34
N ARG A 101 -6.27 -4.38 -6.24
CA ARG A 101 -5.57 -3.59 -7.26
C ARG A 101 -4.12 -3.99 -7.45
N LEU A 102 -3.43 -4.39 -6.38
CA LEU A 102 -2.07 -4.90 -6.48
C LEU A 102 -2.02 -6.23 -7.23
N LYS A 103 -2.97 -7.14 -6.98
CA LYS A 103 -3.11 -8.40 -7.71
C LYS A 103 -3.38 -8.17 -9.20
N GLU A 104 -4.34 -7.33 -9.54
CA GLU A 104 -4.66 -6.96 -10.92
C GLU A 104 -3.43 -6.41 -11.67
N LYS A 105 -2.68 -5.49 -11.02
CA LYS A 105 -1.44 -4.96 -11.60
C LYS A 105 -0.37 -6.03 -11.77
N GLN A 106 -0.24 -6.96 -10.85
CA GLN A 106 0.69 -8.08 -10.94
C GLN A 106 0.36 -9.01 -12.10
N GLU A 107 -0.91 -9.34 -12.30
CA GLU A 107 -1.38 -10.18 -13.41
C GLU A 107 -1.10 -9.51 -14.77
N ILE A 108 -1.38 -8.22 -14.90
CA ILE A 108 -1.08 -7.44 -16.11
C ILE A 108 0.42 -7.44 -16.38
N TYR A 109 1.24 -7.25 -15.36
CA TYR A 109 2.70 -7.24 -15.51
C TYR A 109 3.25 -8.60 -15.93
N ASN A 110 2.78 -9.68 -15.31
CA ASN A 110 3.18 -11.05 -15.65
C ASN A 110 2.77 -11.41 -17.09
N SER A 111 1.52 -11.13 -17.47
CA SER A 111 1.03 -11.35 -18.83
C SER A 111 1.87 -10.58 -19.89
N LYS A 112 2.23 -9.33 -19.60
CA LYS A 112 3.10 -8.55 -20.49
C LYS A 112 4.52 -9.14 -20.58
N SER A 113 5.10 -9.57 -19.46
CA SER A 113 6.41 -10.21 -19.44
C SER A 113 6.43 -11.50 -20.25
N ASP A 114 5.36 -12.30 -20.18
CA ASP A 114 5.23 -13.53 -20.97
C ASP A 114 5.15 -13.23 -22.47
N ILE A 115 4.37 -12.23 -22.86
CA ILE A 115 4.27 -11.78 -24.26
C ILE A 115 5.62 -11.26 -24.77
N ASP A 116 6.32 -10.42 -24.00
CA ASP A 116 7.63 -9.89 -24.38
C ASP A 116 8.66 -11.02 -24.56
N SER A 117 8.64 -12.06 -23.72
CA SER A 117 9.51 -13.22 -23.84
C SER A 117 9.22 -14.07 -25.09
N ILE A 118 7.95 -14.26 -25.45
CA ILE A 118 7.53 -14.95 -26.68
C ILE A 118 7.98 -14.20 -27.93
N ILE A 119 7.82 -12.86 -27.93
CA ILE A 119 8.25 -12.01 -29.06
C ILE A 119 9.75 -12.09 -29.25
N GLU A 120 10.53 -12.04 -28.16
CA GLU A 120 12.00 -12.12 -28.26
C GLU A 120 12.46 -13.50 -28.73
N GLY A 121 11.83 -14.59 -28.26
CA GLY A 121 12.05 -15.94 -28.76
C GLY A 121 11.77 -16.09 -30.25
N ALA A 122 10.67 -15.53 -30.74
CA ALA A 122 10.32 -15.54 -32.17
C ALA A 122 11.35 -14.77 -33.04
N LYS A 123 11.81 -13.62 -32.55
CA LYS A 123 12.88 -12.85 -33.26
C LYS A 123 14.21 -13.60 -33.34
N GLU A 124 14.59 -14.29 -32.27
CA GLU A 124 15.82 -15.09 -32.24
C GLU A 124 15.76 -16.26 -33.21
N THR A 125 14.60 -16.97 -33.26
CA THR A 125 14.37 -18.05 -34.23
C THR A 125 14.48 -17.54 -35.67
N HIS A 126 13.78 -16.46 -36.01
CA HIS A 126 13.84 -15.85 -37.35
C HIS A 126 15.25 -15.41 -37.73
N ARG A 127 16.05 -14.90 -36.79
CA ARG A 127 17.45 -14.54 -37.03
C ARG A 127 18.35 -15.74 -37.33
N LYS A 128 18.06 -16.91 -36.71
CA LYS A 128 18.78 -18.15 -36.99
C LYS A 128 18.47 -18.68 -38.38
N ASP A 129 17.17 -18.72 -38.74
CA ASP A 129 16.71 -19.18 -40.04
C ASP A 129 17.34 -18.35 -41.20
N LEU A 130 17.44 -17.03 -41.03
CA LEU A 130 18.09 -16.15 -42.01
C LEU A 130 19.61 -16.40 -42.16
N LYS A 131 20.29 -16.86 -41.11
CA LYS A 131 21.72 -17.19 -41.17
C LYS A 131 22.00 -18.55 -41.81
N GLU A 132 21.05 -19.47 -41.81
CA GLU A 132 21.17 -20.79 -42.47
C GLU A 132 20.93 -20.70 -43.97
N ILE A 133 20.25 -19.65 -44.46
CA ILE A 133 19.91 -19.45 -45.87
C ILE A 133 21.03 -18.68 -46.64
N LEU A 134 21.91 -17.99 -45.92
CA LEU A 134 23.03 -17.20 -46.47
C LEU A 134 24.36 -17.95 -46.44
#